data_e99186f2bb8b97a5e695237018882500
#
_entry.id   e99186f2bb8b97a5e695237018882500
#
_cell.length_a   1.000
_cell.length_b   1.000
_cell.length_c   1.000
_cell.angle_alpha   90.00
_cell.angle_beta   90.00
_cell.angle_gamma   90.00
#
_symmetry.space_group_name_H-M   'P 1'
#
loop_
_entity.id
_entity.type
_entity.pdbx_description
1 polymer ?
#
loop_
_entity_poly.entity_id
_entity_poly.type
_entity_poly.pdbx_seq_one_letter_code
_entity_poly.pdbx_strand_id
1 'polypeptide(L)'
;IGARGSKLSLAYATKVKKLILDSESTLSSHEIGIQSIKTSGDIFYDKKLSEIGGKNLFCKEIEESLITKKIDIAVHSLKDMASEEIPSLNIEAYIERNDPRDVFVSLKHSSLKELKNGIMGSSSRRRDLQLKLINKDILVKNIRGNIDTRIQKLKDGLYDGIVLALAGIKTLKLEANIKYIFSVEEMLPAVGQGIIAAQCRKDDINIIKLLKKINSEETKQCAVAER
;
A
#
# COMPACT_ATOMS: atom_id res chain seq x y z
N ILE A 1 -10.85 6.68 12.84
CA ILE A 1 -9.99 6.37 11.67
C ILE A 1 -10.45 5.06 11.06
N GLY A 2 -10.74 5.02 9.75
CA GLY A 2 -11.05 3.81 9.01
C GLY A 2 -9.89 3.35 8.13
N ALA A 3 -9.68 2.04 8.05
CA ALA A 3 -8.69 1.41 7.17
C ALA A 3 -9.12 -0.02 6.79
N ARG A 4 -8.50 -0.59 5.74
CA ARG A 4 -8.66 -2.01 5.43
C ARG A 4 -8.25 -2.91 6.60
N GLY A 5 -8.85 -4.10 6.70
CA GLY A 5 -8.54 -5.08 7.74
C GLY A 5 -7.19 -5.80 7.60
N SER A 6 -6.36 -5.48 6.61
CA SER A 6 -5.04 -6.11 6.48
C SER A 6 -4.08 -5.61 7.56
N LYS A 7 -3.14 -6.47 8.00
CA LYS A 7 -2.11 -6.10 8.99
C LYS A 7 -1.36 -4.82 8.61
N LEU A 8 -1.02 -4.66 7.32
CA LEU A 8 -0.34 -3.47 6.82
C LEU A 8 -1.20 -2.22 6.94
N SER A 9 -2.47 -2.29 6.54
CA SER A 9 -3.37 -1.13 6.59
C SER A 9 -3.66 -0.70 8.03
N LEU A 10 -3.83 -1.65 8.94
CA LEU A 10 -3.99 -1.36 10.37
C LEU A 10 -2.73 -0.76 10.98
N ALA A 11 -1.53 -1.23 10.58
CA ALA A 11 -0.27 -0.62 10.99
C ALA A 11 -0.14 0.83 10.49
N TYR A 12 -0.60 1.13 9.27
CA TYR A 12 -0.66 2.49 8.74
C TYR A 12 -1.65 3.37 9.50
N ALA A 13 -2.84 2.87 9.80
CA ALA A 13 -3.81 3.58 10.63
C ALA A 13 -3.26 3.87 12.03
N THR A 14 -2.56 2.92 12.64
CA THR A 14 -1.87 3.09 13.93
C THR A 14 -0.77 4.15 13.85
N LYS A 15 0.03 4.18 12.76
CA LYS A 15 1.03 5.23 12.53
C LYS A 15 0.37 6.61 12.44
N VAL A 16 -0.71 6.75 11.66
CA VAL A 16 -1.46 8.01 11.53
C VAL A 16 -2.04 8.43 12.88
N LYS A 17 -2.69 7.52 13.62
CA LYS A 17 -3.19 7.80 14.98
C LYS A 17 -2.08 8.34 15.89
N LYS A 18 -0.91 7.70 15.88
CA LYS A 18 0.23 8.14 16.69
C LYS A 18 0.67 9.55 16.32
N LEU A 19 0.85 9.84 15.02
CA LEU A 19 1.25 11.17 14.55
C LEU A 19 0.23 12.26 14.96
N ILE A 20 -1.07 11.97 14.90
CA ILE A 20 -2.11 12.88 15.38
C ILE A 20 -1.95 13.15 16.87
N LEU A 21 -1.79 12.12 17.68
CA LEU A 21 -1.61 12.27 19.13
C LEU A 21 -0.33 13.02 19.50
N ASP A 22 0.76 12.78 18.75
CA ASP A 22 2.03 13.48 18.94
C ASP A 22 1.94 14.96 18.55
N SER A 23 1.05 15.32 17.61
CA SER A 23 0.87 16.70 17.10
C SER A 23 -0.22 17.50 17.81
N GLU A 24 -1.09 16.85 18.61
CA GLU A 24 -2.24 17.47 19.29
C GLU A 24 -2.33 16.97 20.73
N SER A 25 -1.68 17.68 21.63
CA SER A 25 -1.58 17.30 23.06
C SER A 25 -2.89 17.32 23.83
N THR A 26 -3.94 17.93 23.27
CA THR A 26 -5.27 17.97 23.88
C THR A 26 -6.06 16.70 23.66
N LEU A 27 -5.65 15.85 22.68
CA LEU A 27 -6.31 14.59 22.37
C LEU A 27 -5.71 13.43 23.18
N SER A 28 -6.59 12.60 23.70
CA SER A 28 -6.19 11.33 24.33
C SER A 28 -6.33 10.15 23.37
N SER A 29 -5.60 9.07 23.65
CA SER A 29 -5.66 7.86 22.83
C SER A 29 -7.05 7.22 22.78
N HIS A 30 -7.89 7.46 23.76
CA HIS A 30 -9.26 6.92 23.84
C HIS A 30 -10.23 7.63 22.90
N GLU A 31 -9.92 8.86 22.48
CA GLU A 31 -10.77 9.65 21.56
C GLU A 31 -10.56 9.29 20.10
N ILE A 32 -9.50 8.53 19.78
CA ILE A 32 -9.22 8.10 18.40
C ILE A 32 -9.36 6.59 18.31
N GLY A 33 -10.50 6.12 17.78
CA GLY A 33 -10.72 4.72 17.46
C GLY A 33 -10.14 4.35 16.07
N ILE A 34 -9.76 3.09 15.88
CA ILE A 34 -9.43 2.52 14.56
C ILE A 34 -10.48 1.48 14.22
N GLN A 35 -11.13 1.67 13.06
CA GLN A 35 -12.16 0.77 12.52
C GLN A 35 -11.62 0.03 11.31
N SER A 36 -11.66 -1.31 11.38
CA SER A 36 -11.36 -2.18 10.24
C SER A 36 -12.57 -2.26 9.30
N ILE A 37 -12.36 -1.95 8.03
CA ILE A 37 -13.39 -1.99 6.99
C ILE A 37 -13.01 -3.07 5.97
N LYS A 38 -13.94 -4.00 5.72
CA LYS A 38 -13.80 -5.03 4.70
C LYS A 38 -14.11 -4.43 3.34
N THR A 39 -13.21 -4.58 2.38
CA THR A 39 -13.38 -4.03 1.04
C THR A 39 -13.70 -5.11 0.01
N SER A 40 -14.29 -4.72 -1.12
CA SER A 40 -14.55 -5.62 -2.26
C SER A 40 -13.28 -6.31 -2.75
N GLY A 41 -12.13 -5.62 -2.71
CA GLY A 41 -10.83 -6.19 -3.04
C GLY A 41 -10.36 -7.30 -2.09
N ASP A 42 -10.91 -7.35 -0.87
CA ASP A 42 -10.66 -8.40 0.11
C ASP A 42 -11.60 -9.61 -0.06
N ILE A 43 -12.69 -9.47 -0.81
CA ILE A 43 -13.70 -10.52 -1.04
C ILE A 43 -13.39 -11.30 -2.31
N PHE A 44 -13.02 -10.63 -3.38
CA PHE A 44 -12.82 -11.24 -4.70
C PHE A 44 -11.39 -11.73 -4.90
N TYR A 45 -11.00 -12.82 -4.23
CA TYR A 45 -9.65 -13.38 -4.32
C TYR A 45 -9.32 -14.07 -5.67
N ASP A 46 -10.34 -14.59 -6.38
CA ASP A 46 -10.15 -15.48 -7.52
C ASP A 46 -10.10 -14.77 -8.89
N LYS A 47 -10.51 -13.51 -8.95
CA LYS A 47 -10.56 -12.75 -10.20
C LYS A 47 -9.35 -11.79 -10.33
N LYS A 48 -8.89 -11.53 -11.55
CA LYS A 48 -7.83 -10.53 -11.80
C LYS A 48 -8.36 -9.15 -11.47
N LEU A 49 -7.54 -8.31 -10.81
CA LEU A 49 -7.92 -6.92 -10.45
C LEU A 49 -8.37 -6.09 -11.65
N SER A 50 -7.79 -6.35 -12.84
CA SER A 50 -8.16 -5.70 -14.09
C SER A 50 -9.56 -6.05 -14.59
N GLU A 51 -10.14 -7.16 -14.12
CA GLU A 51 -11.46 -7.64 -14.55
C GLU A 51 -12.61 -7.18 -13.63
N ILE A 52 -12.27 -6.63 -12.43
CA ILE A 52 -13.26 -6.34 -11.38
C ILE A 52 -13.40 -4.83 -11.11
N GLY A 53 -12.71 -3.94 -11.83
CA GLY A 53 -12.83 -2.48 -11.62
C GLY A 53 -11.57 -1.75 -11.12
N GLY A 54 -10.41 -2.40 -11.16
CA GLY A 54 -9.12 -1.70 -11.00
C GLY A 54 -8.78 -1.28 -9.56
N LYS A 55 -8.16 -0.10 -9.42
CA LYS A 55 -7.60 0.39 -8.14
C LYS A 55 -8.66 0.70 -7.07
N ASN A 56 -9.87 1.09 -7.46
CA ASN A 56 -10.92 1.54 -6.54
C ASN A 56 -11.50 0.44 -5.63
N LEU A 57 -11.20 -0.83 -5.91
CA LEU A 57 -11.69 -1.99 -5.14
C LEU A 57 -11.24 -2.01 -3.67
N PHE A 58 -10.22 -1.25 -3.33
CA PHE A 58 -9.68 -1.19 -1.98
C PHE A 58 -10.03 0.09 -1.22
N CYS A 59 -10.64 1.07 -1.90
CA CYS A 59 -10.96 2.37 -1.31
C CYS A 59 -12.45 2.63 -1.17
N LYS A 60 -13.28 2.09 -2.07
CA LYS A 60 -14.72 2.41 -2.21
C LYS A 60 -15.48 2.35 -0.88
N GLU A 61 -15.43 1.24 -0.17
CA GLU A 61 -16.20 1.05 1.08
C GLU A 61 -15.67 1.94 2.23
N ILE A 62 -14.38 2.29 2.17
CA ILE A 62 -13.78 3.21 3.15
C ILE A 62 -14.25 4.64 2.85
N GLU A 63 -14.25 5.05 1.58
CA GLU A 63 -14.73 6.35 1.13
C GLU A 63 -16.24 6.51 1.37
N GLU A 64 -17.05 5.48 1.14
CA GLU A 64 -18.45 5.44 1.51
C GLU A 64 -18.66 5.63 3.03
N SER A 65 -17.77 5.05 3.84
CA SER A 65 -17.80 5.21 5.30
C SER A 65 -17.45 6.64 5.73
N LEU A 66 -16.58 7.36 4.99
CA LEU A 66 -16.35 8.80 5.19
C LEU A 66 -17.60 9.62 4.84
N ILE A 67 -18.19 9.37 3.67
CA ILE A 67 -19.37 10.10 3.18
C ILE A 67 -20.56 9.92 4.14
N THR A 68 -20.75 8.70 4.62
CA THR A 68 -21.84 8.36 5.56
C THR A 68 -21.50 8.69 7.02
N LYS A 69 -20.39 9.38 7.29
CA LYS A 69 -19.96 9.83 8.63
C LYS A 69 -19.76 8.68 9.64
N LYS A 70 -19.51 7.46 9.18
CA LYS A 70 -19.17 6.34 10.06
C LYS A 70 -17.72 6.41 10.54
N ILE A 71 -16.86 7.08 9.78
CA ILE A 71 -15.48 7.42 10.12
C ILE A 71 -15.21 8.88 9.76
N ASP A 72 -14.17 9.47 10.34
CA ASP A 72 -13.79 10.87 10.08
C ASP A 72 -12.51 10.97 9.24
N ILE A 73 -11.64 9.97 9.34
CA ILE A 73 -10.37 9.89 8.61
C ILE A 73 -10.28 8.50 7.96
N ALA A 74 -9.97 8.45 6.67
CA ALA A 74 -9.63 7.22 5.95
C ALA A 74 -8.13 7.16 5.70
N VAL A 75 -7.50 6.01 6.00
CA VAL A 75 -6.07 5.80 5.79
C VAL A 75 -5.85 4.79 4.68
N HIS A 76 -5.08 5.22 3.67
CA HIS A 76 -4.81 4.46 2.45
C HIS A 76 -3.33 4.34 2.13
N SER A 77 -2.96 3.31 1.39
CA SER A 77 -1.74 3.33 0.56
C SER A 77 -2.06 4.15 -0.69
N LEU A 78 -1.35 5.25 -0.94
CA LEU A 78 -1.68 6.17 -2.05
C LEU A 78 -1.70 5.46 -3.42
N LYS A 79 -0.80 4.50 -3.65
CA LYS A 79 -0.73 3.73 -4.89
C LYS A 79 -1.99 2.90 -5.20
N ASP A 80 -2.82 2.62 -4.20
CA ASP A 80 -4.04 1.82 -4.34
C ASP A 80 -5.29 2.70 -4.55
N MET A 81 -5.16 4.02 -4.39
CA MET A 81 -6.21 5.00 -4.67
C MET A 81 -6.34 5.29 -6.16
N ALA A 82 -7.55 5.61 -6.61
CA ALA A 82 -7.79 6.15 -7.94
C ALA A 82 -7.12 7.53 -8.10
N SER A 83 -6.80 7.91 -9.33
CA SER A 83 -6.26 9.26 -9.63
C SER A 83 -7.33 10.33 -9.51
N GLU A 84 -8.57 10.00 -9.86
CA GLU A 84 -9.73 10.87 -9.68
C GLU A 84 -10.24 10.76 -8.24
N GLU A 85 -10.36 11.90 -7.58
CA GLU A 85 -10.88 11.99 -6.22
C GLU A 85 -12.39 12.20 -6.22
N ILE A 86 -13.08 11.65 -5.21
CA ILE A 86 -14.51 11.91 -5.02
C ILE A 86 -14.70 13.40 -4.66
N PRO A 87 -15.61 14.14 -5.33
CA PRO A 87 -15.74 15.59 -5.15
C PRO A 87 -15.94 16.07 -3.70
N SER A 88 -16.57 15.26 -2.84
CA SER A 88 -16.83 15.58 -1.43
C SER A 88 -15.68 15.21 -0.48
N LEU A 89 -14.65 14.53 -0.96
CA LEU A 89 -13.50 14.08 -0.17
C LEU A 89 -12.21 14.78 -0.62
N ASN A 90 -11.23 14.81 0.27
CA ASN A 90 -9.91 15.35 -0.04
C ASN A 90 -8.81 14.61 0.74
N ILE A 91 -7.63 14.44 0.14
CA ILE A 91 -6.44 13.97 0.85
C ILE A 91 -5.79 15.19 1.50
N GLU A 92 -5.85 15.28 2.82
CA GLU A 92 -5.32 16.42 3.59
C GLU A 92 -3.96 16.15 4.21
N ALA A 93 -3.54 14.88 4.34
CA ALA A 93 -2.20 14.56 4.78
C ALA A 93 -1.57 13.45 3.95
N TYR A 94 -0.36 13.72 3.50
CA TYR A 94 0.59 12.78 2.94
C TYR A 94 1.67 12.56 3.99
N ILE A 95 1.73 11.36 4.57
CA ILE A 95 2.70 11.06 5.62
C ILE A 95 4.08 10.90 4.99
N GLU A 96 5.14 11.31 5.71
CA GLU A 96 6.52 11.17 5.28
C GLU A 96 6.75 9.86 4.55
N ARG A 97 7.30 9.97 3.32
CA ARG A 97 7.39 8.86 2.38
C ARG A 97 8.33 7.78 2.89
N ASN A 98 7.85 6.56 2.94
CA ASN A 98 8.70 5.40 3.09
C ASN A 98 9.43 5.11 1.76
N ASP A 99 10.49 4.31 1.83
CA ASP A 99 11.26 3.88 0.66
C ASP A 99 10.35 3.33 -0.45
N PRO A 100 10.31 3.94 -1.65
CA PRO A 100 9.39 3.56 -2.73
C PRO A 100 9.81 2.31 -3.48
N ARG A 101 11.04 1.80 -3.26
CA ARG A 101 11.61 0.71 -4.04
C ARG A 101 10.85 -0.60 -3.89
N ASP A 102 11.01 -1.45 -4.88
CA ASP A 102 10.57 -2.84 -4.84
C ASP A 102 11.71 -3.75 -4.36
N VAL A 103 11.35 -4.91 -3.82
CA VAL A 103 12.30 -5.90 -3.33
C VAL A 103 12.02 -7.27 -3.90
N PHE A 104 13.07 -8.00 -4.20
CA PHE A 104 13.03 -9.42 -4.49
C PHE A 104 13.08 -10.22 -3.18
N VAL A 105 12.10 -11.07 -3.01
CA VAL A 105 11.97 -11.97 -1.86
C VAL A 105 12.01 -13.39 -2.36
N SER A 106 12.95 -14.19 -1.84
CA SER A 106 13.11 -15.60 -2.15
C SER A 106 13.64 -16.34 -0.93
N LEU A 107 13.41 -17.63 -0.84
CA LEU A 107 13.98 -18.49 0.20
C LEU A 107 15.24 -19.21 -0.29
N LYS A 108 15.36 -19.43 -1.61
CA LYS A 108 16.38 -20.26 -2.22
C LYS A 108 17.43 -19.48 -3.02
N HIS A 109 17.02 -18.36 -3.65
CA HIS A 109 17.85 -17.64 -4.61
C HIS A 109 18.24 -16.28 -4.05
N SER A 110 19.49 -15.89 -4.21
CA SER A 110 20.02 -14.59 -3.75
C SER A 110 19.78 -13.48 -4.78
N SER A 111 19.58 -13.82 -6.04
CA SER A 111 19.42 -12.88 -7.14
C SER A 111 18.37 -13.38 -8.15
N LEU A 112 17.65 -12.43 -8.77
CA LEU A 112 16.73 -12.71 -9.87
C LEU A 112 17.46 -13.31 -11.10
N LYS A 113 18.74 -12.96 -11.29
CA LYS A 113 19.57 -13.47 -12.42
C LYS A 113 19.90 -14.96 -12.32
N GLU A 114 19.82 -15.53 -11.11
CA GLU A 114 20.07 -16.97 -10.89
C GLU A 114 18.86 -17.85 -11.27
N LEU A 115 17.70 -17.25 -11.46
CA LEU A 115 16.48 -17.98 -11.79
C LEU A 115 16.46 -18.39 -13.27
N LYS A 116 16.80 -19.65 -13.56
CA LYS A 116 16.60 -20.26 -14.87
C LYS A 116 15.25 -20.99 -14.87
N ASN A 117 14.32 -20.56 -15.74
CA ASN A 117 12.94 -21.08 -15.79
C ASN A 117 12.16 -20.97 -14.46
N GLY A 118 12.55 -20.04 -13.58
CA GLY A 118 11.95 -19.89 -12.26
C GLY A 118 10.58 -19.22 -12.31
N ILE A 119 9.73 -19.57 -11.34
CA ILE A 119 8.37 -19.04 -11.21
C ILE A 119 8.38 -17.83 -10.27
N MET A 120 8.10 -16.64 -10.82
CA MET A 120 7.96 -15.40 -10.07
C MET A 120 6.50 -15.10 -9.78
N GLY A 121 6.18 -14.77 -8.52
CA GLY A 121 4.83 -14.33 -8.12
C GLY A 121 4.65 -12.81 -8.24
N SER A 122 3.80 -12.37 -9.18
CA SER A 122 3.35 -10.97 -9.26
C SER A 122 1.97 -10.86 -9.89
N SER A 123 1.12 -9.96 -9.34
CA SER A 123 -0.17 -9.57 -9.96
C SER A 123 -0.09 -8.17 -10.57
N SER A 124 1.09 -7.56 -10.58
CA SER A 124 1.32 -6.22 -11.09
C SER A 124 1.87 -6.28 -12.52
N ARG A 125 1.14 -5.73 -13.49
CA ARG A 125 1.59 -5.57 -14.87
C ARG A 125 2.92 -4.80 -14.96
N ARG A 126 3.05 -3.75 -14.16
CA ARG A 126 4.28 -2.95 -14.07
C ARG A 126 5.49 -3.82 -13.70
N ARG A 127 5.34 -4.65 -12.65
CA ARG A 127 6.41 -5.56 -12.22
C ARG A 127 6.67 -6.67 -13.21
N ASP A 128 5.61 -7.27 -13.78
CA ASP A 128 5.75 -8.35 -14.77
C ASP A 128 6.61 -7.90 -15.96
N LEU A 129 6.30 -6.75 -16.53
CA LEU A 129 7.06 -6.22 -17.66
C LEU A 129 8.53 -5.97 -17.30
N GLN A 130 8.80 -5.33 -16.17
CA GLN A 130 10.16 -5.00 -15.74
C GLN A 130 10.97 -6.26 -15.32
N LEU A 131 10.31 -7.23 -14.68
CA LEU A 131 10.94 -8.51 -14.36
C LEU A 131 11.43 -9.24 -15.63
N LYS A 132 10.64 -9.25 -16.70
CA LYS A 132 11.00 -9.84 -17.99
C LYS A 132 12.10 -9.09 -18.72
N LEU A 133 12.27 -7.78 -18.48
CA LEU A 133 13.41 -7.02 -18.98
C LEU A 133 14.71 -7.41 -18.26
N ILE A 134 14.65 -7.70 -16.96
CA ILE A 134 15.80 -8.09 -16.14
C ILE A 134 16.21 -9.56 -16.43
N ASN A 135 15.22 -10.44 -16.55
CA ASN A 135 15.45 -11.86 -16.81
C ASN A 135 14.32 -12.44 -17.69
N LYS A 136 14.65 -12.81 -18.93
CA LYS A 136 13.70 -13.34 -19.91
C LYS A 136 13.29 -14.79 -19.65
N ASP A 137 14.08 -15.53 -18.87
CA ASP A 137 13.88 -16.97 -18.62
C ASP A 137 12.86 -17.25 -17.50
N ILE A 138 12.33 -16.21 -16.84
CA ILE A 138 11.36 -16.39 -15.76
C ILE A 138 9.93 -16.45 -16.26
N LEU A 139 9.12 -17.26 -15.57
CA LEU A 139 7.68 -17.28 -15.74
C LEU A 139 7.00 -16.48 -14.63
N VAL A 140 6.32 -15.38 -14.98
CA VAL A 140 5.56 -14.60 -14.00
C VAL A 140 4.14 -15.16 -13.87
N LYS A 141 3.80 -15.65 -12.68
CA LYS A 141 2.46 -16.15 -12.34
C LYS A 141 1.76 -15.20 -11.37
N ASN A 142 0.44 -15.14 -11.51
CA ASN A 142 -0.40 -14.31 -10.63
C ASN A 142 -0.29 -14.78 -9.17
N ILE A 143 -0.07 -13.85 -8.24
CA ILE A 143 -0.08 -14.09 -6.79
C ILE A 143 -1.01 -13.10 -6.11
N ARG A 144 -2.00 -13.58 -5.38
CA ARG A 144 -2.99 -12.80 -4.65
C ARG A 144 -2.85 -12.99 -3.13
N GLY A 145 -3.39 -12.05 -2.39
CA GLY A 145 -3.36 -12.01 -0.93
C GLY A 145 -2.54 -10.85 -0.38
N ASN A 146 -2.59 -10.67 0.91
CA ASN A 146 -1.76 -9.71 1.65
C ASN A 146 -0.29 -10.17 1.69
N ILE A 147 0.61 -9.35 2.21
CA ILE A 147 2.06 -9.63 2.22
C ILE A 147 2.36 -10.97 2.92
N ASP A 148 1.77 -11.19 4.08
CA ASP A 148 1.91 -12.44 4.87
C ASP A 148 1.44 -13.67 4.09
N THR A 149 0.28 -13.59 3.44
CA THR A 149 -0.24 -14.66 2.58
C THR A 149 0.69 -14.96 1.42
N ARG A 150 1.28 -13.92 0.78
CA ARG A 150 2.22 -14.10 -0.33
C ARG A 150 3.52 -14.72 0.13
N ILE A 151 4.03 -14.32 1.29
CA ILE A 151 5.22 -14.94 1.88
C ILE A 151 4.93 -16.41 2.24
N GLN A 152 3.74 -16.71 2.75
CA GLN A 152 3.35 -18.10 3.02
C GLN A 152 3.33 -18.93 1.73
N LYS A 153 2.72 -18.45 0.65
CA LYS A 153 2.75 -19.11 -0.66
C LYS A 153 4.17 -19.35 -1.20
N LEU A 154 5.10 -18.42 -0.91
CA LEU A 154 6.51 -18.61 -1.23
C LEU A 154 7.13 -19.75 -0.37
N LYS A 155 6.82 -19.80 0.94
CA LYS A 155 7.26 -20.89 1.84
C LYS A 155 6.70 -22.25 1.41
N ASP A 156 5.48 -22.27 0.91
CA ASP A 156 4.81 -23.48 0.40
C ASP A 156 5.40 -23.94 -0.95
N GLY A 157 6.41 -23.23 -1.50
CA GLY A 157 7.11 -23.60 -2.73
C GLY A 157 6.32 -23.34 -4.02
N LEU A 158 5.23 -22.58 -3.97
CA LEU A 158 4.43 -22.26 -5.16
C LEU A 158 5.14 -21.27 -6.10
N TYR A 159 6.17 -20.59 -5.61
CA TYR A 159 6.97 -19.61 -6.33
C TYR A 159 8.42 -19.73 -5.90
N ASP A 160 9.36 -19.47 -6.81
CA ASP A 160 10.80 -19.38 -6.51
C ASP A 160 11.17 -18.01 -5.97
N GLY A 161 10.38 -17.00 -6.29
CA GLY A 161 10.50 -15.65 -5.76
C GLY A 161 9.25 -14.81 -5.96
N ILE A 162 9.16 -13.75 -5.20
CA ILE A 162 8.06 -12.74 -5.31
C ILE A 162 8.64 -11.34 -5.26
N VAL A 163 7.91 -10.37 -5.82
CA VAL A 163 8.28 -8.95 -5.71
C VAL A 163 7.25 -8.21 -4.86
N LEU A 164 7.75 -7.52 -3.85
CA LEU A 164 6.97 -6.74 -2.90
C LEU A 164 7.51 -5.32 -2.79
N ALA A 165 6.68 -4.39 -2.29
CA ALA A 165 7.14 -3.04 -1.97
C ALA A 165 7.92 -3.05 -0.64
N LEU A 166 9.12 -2.45 -0.62
CA LEU A 166 9.98 -2.38 0.55
C LEU A 166 9.28 -1.74 1.75
N ALA A 167 8.52 -0.65 1.52
CA ALA A 167 7.75 0.02 2.56
C ALA A 167 6.82 -0.92 3.35
N GLY A 168 6.12 -1.83 2.64
CA GLY A 168 5.25 -2.81 3.28
C GLY A 168 6.00 -3.87 4.08
N ILE A 169 7.12 -4.35 3.55
CA ILE A 169 7.99 -5.32 4.23
C ILE A 169 8.55 -4.74 5.53
N LYS A 170 9.11 -3.51 5.48
CA LYS A 170 9.64 -2.81 6.65
C LYS A 170 8.56 -2.56 7.70
N THR A 171 7.39 -2.09 7.29
CA THR A 171 6.27 -1.83 8.21
C THR A 171 5.85 -3.08 8.98
N LEU A 172 5.91 -4.24 8.34
CA LEU A 172 5.55 -5.54 8.95
C LEU A 172 6.73 -6.27 9.60
N LYS A 173 7.93 -5.68 9.59
CA LYS A 173 9.19 -6.25 10.15
C LYS A 173 9.52 -7.63 9.54
N LEU A 174 9.46 -7.72 8.21
CA LEU A 174 9.66 -8.96 7.44
C LEU A 174 10.93 -8.90 6.58
N GLU A 175 11.87 -8.02 6.89
CA GLU A 175 13.09 -7.73 6.11
C GLU A 175 14.01 -8.94 5.94
N ALA A 176 13.98 -9.89 6.89
CA ALA A 176 14.78 -11.13 6.82
C ALA A 176 14.53 -11.95 5.55
N ASN A 177 13.40 -11.73 4.87
CA ASN A 177 13.08 -12.43 3.62
C ASN A 177 13.61 -11.71 2.37
N ILE A 178 14.15 -10.49 2.49
CA ILE A 178 14.67 -9.71 1.35
C ILE A 178 16.00 -10.32 0.90
N LYS A 179 16.12 -10.58 -0.39
CA LYS A 179 17.36 -11.00 -1.04
C LYS A 179 18.00 -9.88 -1.86
N TYR A 180 17.17 -9.02 -2.45
CA TYR A 180 17.67 -7.91 -3.24
C TYR A 180 16.70 -6.74 -3.19
N ILE A 181 17.23 -5.52 -3.13
CA ILE A 181 16.46 -4.27 -3.24
C ILE A 181 16.77 -3.67 -4.60
N PHE A 182 15.77 -3.62 -5.48
CA PHE A 182 15.96 -3.02 -6.80
C PHE A 182 16.21 -1.52 -6.68
N SER A 183 17.13 -0.98 -7.48
CA SER A 183 17.19 0.47 -7.67
C SER A 183 15.96 0.97 -8.41
N VAL A 184 15.71 2.27 -8.39
CA VAL A 184 14.56 2.85 -9.11
C VAL A 184 14.72 2.74 -10.63
N GLU A 185 15.96 2.67 -11.12
CA GLU A 185 16.30 2.48 -12.53
C GLU A 185 16.08 1.03 -12.96
N GLU A 186 16.36 0.05 -12.08
CA GLU A 186 16.11 -1.37 -12.36
C GLU A 186 14.63 -1.72 -12.33
N MET A 187 13.89 -1.11 -11.40
CA MET A 187 12.46 -1.34 -11.26
C MET A 187 11.73 -0.07 -10.83
N LEU A 188 11.21 0.67 -11.81
CA LEU A 188 10.44 1.88 -11.58
C LEU A 188 9.26 1.61 -10.64
N PRO A 189 9.16 2.30 -9.49
CA PRO A 189 8.09 2.11 -8.52
C PRO A 189 6.71 2.45 -9.09
N ALA A 190 5.65 2.00 -8.41
CA ALA A 190 4.31 2.49 -8.74
C ALA A 190 4.14 3.93 -8.27
N VAL A 191 3.33 4.71 -8.99
CA VAL A 191 2.89 6.05 -8.58
C VAL A 191 2.37 6.01 -7.14
N GLY A 192 2.88 6.88 -6.28
CA GLY A 192 2.52 6.95 -4.86
C GLY A 192 3.00 5.76 -4.01
N GLN A 193 3.90 4.90 -4.51
CA GLN A 193 4.44 3.81 -3.70
C GLN A 193 5.28 4.36 -2.53
N GLY A 194 5.03 3.79 -1.34
CA GLY A 194 5.68 4.23 -0.10
C GLY A 194 4.94 5.36 0.63
N ILE A 195 3.91 5.94 0.03
CA ILE A 195 3.14 7.04 0.63
C ILE A 195 1.87 6.52 1.30
N ILE A 196 1.66 6.96 2.53
CA ILE A 196 0.41 6.79 3.28
C ILE A 196 -0.37 8.08 3.13
N ALA A 197 -1.64 7.99 2.67
CA ALA A 197 -2.54 9.11 2.52
C ALA A 197 -3.63 9.06 3.60
N ALA A 198 -3.92 10.22 4.21
CA ALA A 198 -5.07 10.40 5.09
C ALA A 198 -6.08 11.32 4.41
N GLN A 199 -7.28 10.78 4.18
CA GLN A 199 -8.39 11.42 3.47
C GLN A 199 -9.50 11.75 4.46
N CYS A 200 -10.19 12.86 4.25
CA CYS A 200 -11.36 13.26 5.02
C CYS A 200 -12.41 13.95 4.15
N ARG A 201 -13.55 14.29 4.74
CA ARG A 201 -14.59 15.14 4.09
C ARG A 201 -14.07 16.56 3.91
N LYS A 202 -14.40 17.21 2.79
CA LYS A 202 -13.99 18.60 2.48
C LYS A 202 -14.64 19.65 3.39
N ASP A 203 -15.78 19.35 3.98
CA ASP A 203 -16.51 20.23 4.89
C ASP A 203 -16.12 20.06 6.36
N ASP A 204 -15.28 19.10 6.71
CA ASP A 204 -14.85 18.82 8.07
C ASP A 204 -13.61 19.63 8.46
N ILE A 205 -13.82 20.89 8.75
CA ILE A 205 -12.76 21.87 9.05
C ILE A 205 -11.87 21.44 10.24
N ASN A 206 -12.43 20.75 11.23
CA ASN A 206 -11.67 20.30 12.40
C ASN A 206 -10.71 19.18 12.05
N ILE A 207 -11.18 18.19 11.30
CA ILE A 207 -10.34 17.09 10.81
C ILE A 207 -9.29 17.58 9.82
N ILE A 208 -9.64 18.52 8.93
CA ILE A 208 -8.69 19.15 8.01
C ILE A 208 -7.54 19.81 8.77
N LYS A 209 -7.85 20.63 9.79
CA LYS A 209 -6.84 21.29 10.63
C LYS A 209 -5.93 20.29 11.33
N LEU A 210 -6.51 19.18 11.80
CA LEU A 210 -5.77 18.11 12.47
C LEU A 210 -4.83 17.38 11.52
N LEU A 211 -5.30 17.00 10.33
CA LEU A 211 -4.50 16.30 9.32
C LEU A 211 -3.37 17.18 8.76
N LYS A 212 -3.59 18.48 8.60
CA LYS A 212 -2.56 19.42 8.16
C LYS A 212 -1.33 19.44 9.08
N LYS A 213 -1.50 19.16 10.39
CA LYS A 213 -0.37 19.10 11.35
C LYS A 213 0.57 17.94 11.11
N ILE A 214 0.09 16.86 10.48
CA ILE A 214 0.87 15.66 10.20
C ILE A 214 1.24 15.51 8.72
N ASN A 215 0.90 16.50 7.88
CA ASN A 215 1.24 16.48 6.46
C ASN A 215 2.73 16.75 6.23
N SER A 216 3.37 15.94 5.39
CA SER A 216 4.69 16.20 4.83
C SER A 216 4.53 16.91 3.49
N GLU A 217 4.95 18.17 3.42
CA GLU A 217 4.85 18.95 2.18
C GLU A 217 5.74 18.39 1.07
N GLU A 218 6.93 17.90 1.40
CA GLU A 218 7.82 17.23 0.44
C GLU A 218 7.16 16.00 -0.17
N THR A 219 6.55 15.15 0.68
CA THR A 219 5.82 13.95 0.21
C THR A 219 4.61 14.33 -0.64
N LYS A 220 3.89 15.40 -0.26
CA LYS A 220 2.76 15.92 -1.03
C LYS A 220 3.19 16.38 -2.42
N GLN A 221 4.29 17.13 -2.53
CA GLN A 221 4.82 17.56 -3.83
C GLN A 221 5.16 16.36 -4.72
N CYS A 222 5.85 15.34 -4.18
CA CYS A 222 6.11 14.09 -4.89
C CYS A 222 4.80 13.40 -5.33
N ALA A 223 3.82 13.29 -4.44
CA ALA A 223 2.55 12.65 -4.72
C ALA A 223 1.77 13.36 -5.85
N VAL A 224 1.75 14.69 -5.84
CA VAL A 224 1.09 15.50 -6.87
C VAL A 224 1.81 15.37 -8.21
N ALA A 225 3.14 15.39 -8.22
CA ALA A 225 3.92 15.23 -9.44
C ALA A 225 3.79 13.83 -10.09
N GLU A 226 3.60 12.80 -9.27
CA GLU A 226 3.46 11.42 -9.74
C GLU A 226 2.03 11.08 -10.20
N ARG A 227 0.98 11.79 -9.75
CA ARG A 227 -0.43 11.49 -10.04
C ARG A 227 -0.99 12.28 -11.21
#